data_15fc7cddd41d4ece1ed8a7849e2d96d2
#
_entry.id   15fc7cddd41d4ece1ed8a7849e2d96d2
#
_cell.length_a   1.000
_cell.length_b   1.000
_cell.length_c   1.000
_cell.angle_alpha   90.00
_cell.angle_beta   90.00
_cell.angle_gamma   90.00
#
_symmetry.space_group_name_H-M   'P 1'
#
loop_
_entity.id
_entity.type
_entity.pdbx_description
1 polymer ?
#
loop_
_entity_poly.entity_id
_entity_poly.type
_entity_poly.pdbx_seq_one_letter_code
_entity_poly.pdbx_strand_id
1 'polypeptide(L)'
;MRILHTMLRVGDMQRSVKFYTEVLGMKVLRTTERPEQKYSLAFVGYDDEERTAVIELTYNHGVERYDLGGGFGHIAIGVPDVKGACERVRASGGKVTREAGPVKGGTSVIAFVEDPDGYKIEFIERKR
;
A
#
# COMPACT_ATOMS: atom_id res chain seq x y z
N MET A 1 -0.77 11.85 -21.14
CA MET A 1 -0.42 11.94 -19.71
C MET A 1 -1.06 10.77 -18.96
N ARG A 2 -0.35 10.20 -17.99
CA ARG A 2 -0.94 9.22 -17.08
C ARG A 2 -0.14 9.21 -15.78
N ILE A 3 -0.75 8.72 -14.71
CA ILE A 3 -0.05 8.59 -13.44
C ILE A 3 0.92 7.40 -13.55
N LEU A 4 2.20 7.64 -13.28
CA LEU A 4 3.22 6.59 -13.33
C LEU A 4 3.30 5.86 -11.99
N HIS A 5 3.47 6.60 -10.92
CA HIS A 5 3.55 6.00 -9.59
C HIS A 5 3.24 7.02 -8.51
N THR A 6 2.91 6.51 -7.33
CA THR A 6 2.83 7.28 -6.10
C THR A 6 3.99 6.81 -5.22
N MET A 7 4.75 7.74 -4.67
CA MET A 7 5.88 7.41 -3.81
C MET A 7 5.50 7.55 -2.35
N LEU A 8 5.86 6.54 -1.57
CA LEU A 8 5.68 6.51 -0.13
C LEU A 8 7.03 6.31 0.53
N ARG A 9 7.32 7.11 1.55
CA ARG A 9 8.53 6.91 2.36
C ARG A 9 8.24 5.90 3.45
N VAL A 10 9.13 4.92 3.59
CA VAL A 10 8.94 3.81 4.52
C VAL A 10 10.09 3.76 5.52
N GLY A 11 9.81 3.29 6.72
CA GLY A 11 10.81 3.20 7.77
C GLY A 11 11.61 1.90 7.76
N ASP A 12 11.15 0.90 6.99
CA ASP A 12 11.79 -0.41 6.91
C ASP A 12 11.39 -1.04 5.59
N MET A 13 12.34 -1.14 4.65
CA MET A 13 12.02 -1.63 3.30
C MET A 13 11.53 -3.05 3.30
N GLN A 14 12.16 -3.96 4.05
CA GLN A 14 11.76 -5.36 4.06
C GLN A 14 10.34 -5.53 4.60
N ARG A 15 10.03 -4.82 5.66
CA ARG A 15 8.70 -4.86 6.27
C ARG A 15 7.63 -4.36 5.29
N SER A 16 7.91 -3.28 4.60
CA SER A 16 6.95 -2.70 3.66
C SER A 16 6.79 -3.55 2.41
N VAL A 17 7.89 -4.03 1.84
CA VAL A 17 7.80 -4.93 0.67
C VAL A 17 7.01 -6.18 1.03
N LYS A 18 7.25 -6.75 2.20
CA LYS A 18 6.52 -7.94 2.65
C LYS A 18 5.02 -7.66 2.72
N PHE A 19 4.63 -6.52 3.27
CA PHE A 19 3.22 -6.14 3.37
C PHE A 19 2.57 -6.00 1.99
N TYR A 20 3.20 -5.22 1.11
CA TYR A 20 2.61 -4.97 -0.21
C TYR A 20 2.58 -6.22 -1.08
N THR A 21 3.53 -7.15 -0.92
CA THR A 21 3.56 -8.37 -1.72
C THR A 21 2.77 -9.51 -1.07
N GLU A 22 3.05 -9.87 0.17
CA GLU A 22 2.44 -11.04 0.79
C GLU A 22 1.01 -10.77 1.26
N VAL A 23 0.72 -9.58 1.74
CA VAL A 23 -0.61 -9.26 2.23
C VAL A 23 -1.48 -8.72 1.11
N LEU A 24 -0.98 -7.77 0.32
CA LEU A 24 -1.77 -7.11 -0.72
C LEU A 24 -1.63 -7.75 -2.10
N GLY A 25 -0.75 -8.74 -2.26
CA GLY A 25 -0.65 -9.51 -3.50
C GLY A 25 0.08 -8.83 -4.65
N MET A 26 0.80 -7.75 -4.39
CA MET A 26 1.59 -7.09 -5.44
C MET A 26 2.87 -7.88 -5.74
N LYS A 27 3.54 -7.50 -6.82
CA LYS A 27 4.85 -8.02 -7.19
C LYS A 27 5.88 -6.92 -7.05
N VAL A 28 7.11 -7.30 -6.70
CA VAL A 28 8.24 -6.38 -6.81
C VAL A 28 8.60 -6.29 -8.28
N LEU A 29 8.50 -5.10 -8.84
CA LEU A 29 8.75 -4.88 -10.27
C LEU A 29 10.22 -4.58 -10.55
N ARG A 30 10.83 -3.77 -9.68
CA ARG A 30 12.26 -3.47 -9.73
C ARG A 30 12.70 -2.83 -8.43
N THR A 31 14.00 -2.89 -8.18
CA THR A 31 14.61 -2.26 -7.01
C THR A 31 15.83 -1.46 -7.44
N THR A 32 16.19 -0.47 -6.63
CA THR A 32 17.37 0.36 -6.87
C THR A 32 18.02 0.66 -5.53
N GLU A 33 19.34 0.49 -5.46
CA GLU A 33 20.13 0.88 -4.30
C GLU A 33 21.02 2.06 -4.65
N ARG A 34 21.02 3.06 -3.80
CA ARG A 34 21.89 4.24 -3.94
C ARG A 34 22.60 4.49 -2.62
N PRO A 35 23.60 3.66 -2.28
CA PRO A 35 24.26 3.77 -0.98
C PRO A 35 24.96 5.11 -0.76
N GLU A 36 25.47 5.71 -1.84
CA GLU A 36 26.13 7.02 -1.74
C GLU A 36 25.16 8.14 -1.39
N GLN A 37 23.91 8.06 -1.90
CA GLN A 37 22.86 9.01 -1.55
C GLN A 37 22.03 8.53 -0.36
N LYS A 38 22.32 7.35 0.17
CA LYS A 38 21.73 6.78 1.36
C LYS A 38 20.22 6.53 1.22
N TYR A 39 19.81 5.94 0.10
CA TYR A 39 18.41 5.52 -0.04
C TYR A 39 18.29 4.26 -0.89
N SER A 40 17.16 3.60 -0.74
CA SER A 40 16.78 2.41 -1.50
C SER A 40 15.38 2.60 -2.04
N LEU A 41 15.11 2.07 -3.21
CA LEU A 41 13.79 2.12 -3.82
C LEU A 41 13.31 0.71 -4.14
N ALA A 42 12.00 0.48 -4.02
CA ALA A 42 11.34 -0.72 -4.52
C ALA A 42 10.04 -0.30 -5.16
N PHE A 43 9.81 -0.73 -6.39
CA PHE A 43 8.55 -0.50 -7.09
C PHE A 43 7.70 -1.75 -6.96
N VAL A 44 6.48 -1.60 -6.48
CA VAL A 44 5.54 -2.70 -6.27
C VAL A 44 4.23 -2.39 -6.99
N GLY A 45 3.56 -3.40 -7.51
CA GLY A 45 2.31 -3.21 -8.21
C GLY A 45 1.72 -4.53 -8.67
N TYR A 46 0.56 -4.44 -9.33
CA TYR A 46 -0.17 -5.62 -9.80
C TYR A 46 0.15 -5.95 -11.27
N ASP A 47 0.75 -5.02 -11.99
CA ASP A 47 1.17 -5.23 -13.37
C ASP A 47 2.36 -4.30 -13.62
N ASP A 48 2.97 -4.37 -14.81
CA ASP A 48 4.16 -3.59 -15.07
C ASP A 48 3.85 -2.09 -15.19
N GLU A 49 4.91 -1.29 -15.08
CA GLU A 49 4.81 0.17 -15.03
C GLU A 49 4.32 0.78 -16.35
N GLU A 50 4.41 0.02 -17.45
CA GLU A 50 3.95 0.50 -18.75
C GLU A 50 2.43 0.43 -18.87
N ARG A 51 1.78 -0.39 -18.05
CA ARG A 51 0.34 -0.63 -18.15
C ARG A 51 -0.46 0.00 -17.04
N THR A 52 0.13 0.17 -15.87
CA THR A 52 -0.62 0.62 -14.71
C THR A 52 0.24 1.50 -13.82
N ALA A 53 -0.41 2.36 -13.04
CA ALA A 53 0.25 3.10 -11.98
C ALA A 53 0.69 2.11 -10.91
N VAL A 54 1.86 2.35 -10.33
CA VAL A 54 2.45 1.48 -9.32
C VAL A 54 2.83 2.31 -8.10
N ILE A 55 3.37 1.67 -7.08
CA ILE A 55 3.81 2.36 -5.87
C ILE A 55 5.33 2.27 -5.80
N GLU A 56 5.97 3.42 -5.55
CA GLU A 56 7.40 3.48 -5.28
C GLU A 56 7.59 3.59 -3.78
N LEU A 57 8.22 2.57 -3.19
CA LEU A 57 8.58 2.60 -1.77
C LEU A 57 10.01 3.13 -1.67
N THR A 58 10.21 4.18 -0.90
CA THR A 58 11.52 4.79 -0.71
C THR A 58 11.93 4.67 0.74
N TYR A 59 13.05 4.03 0.97
CA TYR A 59 13.65 3.96 2.30
C TYR A 59 14.88 4.87 2.33
N ASN A 60 14.84 5.92 3.14
CA ASN A 60 15.99 6.77 3.42
C ASN A 60 16.75 6.14 4.58
N HIS A 61 17.99 5.74 4.32
CA HIS A 61 18.77 4.94 5.28
C HIS A 61 18.84 5.64 6.64
N GLY A 62 18.43 4.93 7.69
CA GLY A 62 18.45 5.43 9.05
C GLY A 62 17.21 6.19 9.49
N VAL A 63 16.28 6.47 8.57
CA VAL A 63 15.03 7.16 8.93
C VAL A 63 13.93 6.12 9.09
N GLU A 64 13.50 5.89 10.32
CA GLU A 64 12.56 4.82 10.65
C GLU A 64 11.11 5.29 10.81
N ARG A 65 10.89 6.59 10.90
CA ARG A 65 9.55 7.16 11.14
C ARG A 65 9.38 8.47 10.40
N TYR A 66 8.15 8.74 10.02
CA TYR A 66 7.76 9.99 9.38
C TYR A 66 6.47 10.49 10.02
N ASP A 67 6.35 11.81 10.07
CA ASP A 67 5.09 12.45 10.44
C ASP A 67 4.26 12.56 9.17
N LEU A 68 3.19 11.78 9.08
CA LEU A 68 2.34 11.77 7.90
C LEU A 68 1.43 12.99 7.81
N GLY A 69 1.18 13.66 8.93
CA GLY A 69 0.36 14.85 8.96
C GLY A 69 -1.09 14.58 8.59
N GLY A 70 -1.82 15.64 8.27
CA GLY A 70 -3.24 15.56 7.93
C GLY A 70 -3.56 15.75 6.46
N GLY A 71 -2.55 15.92 5.62
CA GLY A 71 -2.77 16.22 4.20
C GLY A 71 -2.89 14.99 3.30
N PHE A 72 -2.36 13.85 3.75
CA PHE A 72 -2.45 12.62 2.98
C PHE A 72 -3.77 11.91 3.28
N GLY A 73 -4.49 11.49 2.24
CA GLY A 73 -5.70 10.70 2.40
C GLY A 73 -5.39 9.21 2.42
N HIS A 74 -5.59 8.57 1.28
CA HIS A 74 -5.40 7.12 1.17
C HIS A 74 -5.16 6.72 -0.28
N ILE A 75 -4.73 5.49 -0.46
CA ILE A 75 -4.67 4.84 -1.78
C ILE A 75 -5.77 3.79 -1.78
N ALA A 76 -6.58 3.77 -2.85
CA ALA A 76 -7.66 2.80 -2.97
C ALA A 76 -7.20 1.61 -3.81
N ILE A 77 -7.56 0.41 -3.37
CA ILE A 77 -7.26 -0.84 -4.06
C ILE A 77 -8.55 -1.62 -4.26
N GLY A 78 -8.82 -1.98 -5.51
CA GLY A 78 -9.97 -2.84 -5.82
C GLY A 78 -9.63 -4.28 -5.46
N VAL A 79 -10.50 -4.93 -4.68
CA VAL A 79 -10.31 -6.33 -4.28
C VAL A 79 -11.63 -7.09 -4.50
N PRO A 80 -11.56 -8.40 -4.81
CA PRO A 80 -12.80 -9.16 -5.03
C PRO A 80 -13.57 -9.44 -3.74
N ASP A 81 -12.89 -9.46 -2.59
CA ASP A 81 -13.48 -9.81 -1.30
C ASP A 81 -12.85 -8.93 -0.23
N VAL A 82 -13.55 -7.85 0.12
CA VAL A 82 -13.05 -6.88 1.10
C VAL A 82 -12.89 -7.50 2.48
N LYS A 83 -13.86 -8.31 2.92
CA LYS A 83 -13.78 -8.97 4.22
C LYS A 83 -12.56 -9.87 4.30
N GLY A 84 -12.33 -10.68 3.26
CA GLY A 84 -11.16 -11.56 3.20
C GLY A 84 -9.85 -10.80 3.19
N ALA A 85 -9.81 -9.65 2.49
CA ALA A 85 -8.61 -8.80 2.49
C ALA A 85 -8.31 -8.26 3.89
N CYS A 86 -9.34 -7.84 4.63
CA CYS A 86 -9.16 -7.40 6.02
C CYS A 86 -8.62 -8.53 6.90
N GLU A 87 -9.10 -9.74 6.70
CA GLU A 87 -8.63 -10.88 7.47
C GLU A 87 -7.15 -11.17 7.21
N ARG A 88 -6.71 -11.03 5.96
CA ARG A 88 -5.29 -11.19 5.63
C ARG A 88 -4.43 -10.11 6.32
N VAL A 89 -4.92 -8.88 6.35
CA VAL A 89 -4.22 -7.80 7.04
C VAL A 89 -4.06 -8.14 8.52
N ARG A 90 -5.14 -8.57 9.18
CA ARG A 90 -5.09 -8.95 10.60
C ARG A 90 -4.16 -10.12 10.84
N ALA A 91 -4.20 -11.14 9.99
CA ALA A 91 -3.36 -12.32 10.14
C ALA A 91 -1.88 -11.97 10.05
N SER A 92 -1.53 -10.90 9.34
CA SER A 92 -0.14 -10.43 9.24
C SER A 92 0.28 -9.54 10.40
N GLY A 93 -0.62 -9.29 11.36
CA GLY A 93 -0.37 -8.36 12.45
C GLY A 93 -0.69 -6.92 12.12
N GLY A 94 -1.33 -6.69 10.97
CA GLY A 94 -1.68 -5.34 10.52
C GLY A 94 -2.96 -4.80 11.16
N LYS A 95 -3.28 -3.59 10.78
CA LYS A 95 -4.35 -2.84 11.42
C LYS A 95 -5.50 -2.56 10.46
N VAL A 96 -6.71 -2.94 10.86
CA VAL A 96 -7.96 -2.60 10.17
C VAL A 96 -8.58 -1.45 10.96
N THR A 97 -8.74 -0.29 10.31
CA THR A 97 -9.24 0.91 10.99
C THR A 97 -10.72 1.15 10.72
N ARG A 98 -11.27 0.58 9.65
CA ARG A 98 -12.70 0.60 9.38
C ARG A 98 -13.08 -0.75 8.80
N GLU A 99 -13.97 -1.47 9.47
CA GLU A 99 -14.38 -2.81 9.10
C GLU A 99 -15.09 -2.86 7.75
N ALA A 100 -15.03 -4.01 7.10
CA ALA A 100 -15.74 -4.22 5.84
C ALA A 100 -17.23 -3.99 6.01
N GLY A 101 -17.80 -3.19 5.12
CA GLY A 101 -19.22 -2.90 5.13
C GLY A 101 -19.57 -1.90 4.05
N PRO A 102 -20.87 -1.67 3.83
CA PRO A 102 -21.29 -0.74 2.78
C PRO A 102 -20.90 0.69 3.11
N VAL A 103 -20.58 1.45 2.08
CA VAL A 103 -20.33 2.88 2.23
C VAL A 103 -21.64 3.56 2.60
N LYS A 104 -21.55 4.59 3.46
CA LYS A 104 -22.74 5.34 3.90
C LYS A 104 -23.47 5.91 2.67
N GLY A 105 -24.76 5.61 2.58
CA GLY A 105 -25.60 6.08 1.49
C GLY A 105 -25.47 5.30 0.20
N GLY A 106 -24.74 4.18 0.20
CA GLY A 106 -24.53 3.36 -0.98
C GLY A 106 -24.44 1.89 -0.67
N THR A 107 -24.10 1.08 -1.69
CA THR A 107 -24.03 -0.38 -1.57
C THR A 107 -22.62 -0.92 -1.75
N SER A 108 -21.66 -0.08 -2.18
CA SER A 108 -20.27 -0.52 -2.33
C SER A 108 -19.69 -0.93 -0.99
N VAL A 109 -19.08 -2.11 -0.94
CA VAL A 109 -18.42 -2.58 0.27
C VAL A 109 -16.99 -2.06 0.28
N ILE A 110 -16.63 -1.40 1.37
CA ILE A 110 -15.30 -0.84 1.55
C ILE A 110 -14.75 -1.19 2.92
N ALA A 111 -13.45 -1.00 3.09
CA ALA A 111 -12.78 -1.06 4.38
C ALA A 111 -11.55 -0.16 4.33
N PHE A 112 -11.04 0.22 5.49
CA PHE A 112 -9.78 0.93 5.61
C PHE A 112 -8.82 0.14 6.46
N VAL A 113 -7.57 0.06 6.00
CA VAL A 113 -6.48 -0.56 6.73
C VAL A 113 -5.29 0.40 6.72
N GLU A 114 -4.27 0.08 7.49
CA GLU A 114 -3.01 0.83 7.46
C GLU A 114 -1.88 -0.10 7.05
N ASP A 115 -0.95 0.45 6.29
CA ASP A 115 0.29 -0.25 6.00
C ASP A 115 1.23 -0.15 7.23
N PRO A 116 2.42 -0.79 7.21
CA PRO A 116 3.31 -0.77 8.38
C PRO A 116 3.75 0.61 8.84
N ASP A 117 3.70 1.63 7.99
CA ASP A 117 4.10 2.99 8.34
C ASP A 117 2.89 3.87 8.69
N GLY A 118 1.68 3.33 8.63
CA GLY A 118 0.47 4.06 8.95
C GLY A 118 -0.21 4.72 7.76
N TYR A 119 0.26 4.48 6.54
CA TYR A 119 -0.43 4.98 5.35
C TYR A 119 -1.75 4.25 5.19
N LYS A 120 -2.82 5.02 5.01
CA LYS A 120 -4.16 4.45 4.88
C LYS A 120 -4.37 3.87 3.49
N ILE A 121 -5.01 2.71 3.47
CA ILE A 121 -5.40 2.02 2.24
C ILE A 121 -6.88 1.73 2.34
N GLU A 122 -7.62 2.09 1.29
CA GLU A 122 -9.03 1.76 1.19
C GLU A 122 -9.18 0.53 0.30
N PHE A 123 -9.84 -0.50 0.81
CA PHE A 123 -10.27 -1.61 -0.03
C PHE A 123 -11.67 -1.31 -0.56
N ILE A 124 -11.84 -1.47 -1.87
CA ILE A 124 -13.15 -1.29 -2.52
C ILE A 124 -13.46 -2.58 -3.25
N GLU A 125 -14.65 -3.14 -2.98
CA GLU A 125 -15.00 -4.42 -3.57
C GLU A 125 -15.25 -4.30 -5.07
N ARG A 126 -14.54 -5.11 -5.82
CA ARG A 126 -14.65 -5.23 -7.27
C ARG A 126 -14.63 -6.71 -7.61
N LYS A 127 -15.60 -7.16 -8.36
CA LYS A 127 -15.70 -8.59 -8.69
C LYS A 127 -14.73 -9.03 -9.78
N ARG A 128 -13.93 -8.11 -10.29
CA ARG A 128 -12.98 -8.42 -11.35
C ARG A 128 -11.68 -7.71 -11.11
#